data_c48aaa3b4ce5b64657102acae03714f3
#
_entry.id   c48aaa3b4ce5b64657102acae03714f3
#
_cell.length_a   1.000
_cell.length_b   1.000
_cell.length_c   1.000
_cell.angle_alpha   90.00
_cell.angle_beta   90.00
_cell.angle_gamma   90.00
#
_symmetry.space_group_name_H-M   'P 1'
#
loop_
_entity.id
_entity.type
_entity.pdbx_description
1 polymer ?
#
loop_
_entity_poly.entity_id
_entity_poly.type
_entity_poly.pdbx_seq_one_letter_code
_entity_poly.pdbx_strand_id
1 'polypeptide(L)'
;YPKEIEDFLYTNEKVSDVQVIGVPDEQYGEEIMACIIPREGADVTVEEIRDYCIKRIAKHKVPRYIEFVDAFPMNAAGKILKYKMREDAVKKLGLQKAEEIVTA
;
A
#
# COMPACT_ATOMS: atom_id res chain seq x y z
N TYR A 1 4.33 0.60 -10.75
CA TYR A 1 3.08 0.42 -11.44
C TYR A 1 1.96 0.02 -10.50
N PRO A 2 1.45 1.01 -9.73
CA PRO A 2 0.45 0.74 -8.69
C PRO A 2 -0.79 0.02 -9.19
N LYS A 3 -1.28 0.39 -10.38
CA LYS A 3 -2.50 -0.23 -10.91
C LYS A 3 -2.36 -1.73 -11.13
N GLU A 4 -1.21 -2.19 -11.61
CA GLU A 4 -0.96 -3.61 -11.84
C GLU A 4 -1.03 -4.39 -10.53
N ILE A 5 -0.44 -3.83 -9.48
CA ILE A 5 -0.43 -4.47 -8.15
C ILE A 5 -1.83 -4.40 -7.52
N GLU A 6 -2.52 -3.29 -7.68
CA GLU A 6 -3.91 -3.14 -7.23
C GLU A 6 -4.80 -4.19 -7.89
N ASP A 7 -4.74 -4.30 -9.21
CA ASP A 7 -5.55 -5.26 -9.96
C ASP A 7 -5.27 -6.69 -9.49
N PHE A 8 -4.01 -7.00 -9.24
CA PHE A 8 -3.63 -8.31 -8.71
C PHE A 8 -4.23 -8.55 -7.32
N LEU A 9 -4.13 -7.58 -6.41
CA LEU A 9 -4.63 -7.74 -5.04
C LEU A 9 -6.16 -7.86 -5.00
N TYR A 10 -6.87 -7.26 -5.94
CA TYR A 10 -8.32 -7.46 -6.06
C TYR A 10 -8.70 -8.91 -6.35
N THR A 11 -7.78 -9.74 -6.84
CA THR A 11 -8.07 -11.16 -7.05
C THR A 11 -8.19 -11.95 -5.75
N ASN A 12 -7.75 -11.38 -4.63
CA ASN A 12 -7.89 -12.01 -3.32
C ASN A 12 -9.30 -11.78 -2.78
N GLU A 13 -10.01 -12.87 -2.46
CA GLU A 13 -11.41 -12.78 -2.02
C GLU A 13 -11.61 -12.04 -0.71
N LYS A 14 -10.58 -11.88 0.12
CA LYS A 14 -10.66 -11.15 1.39
C LYS A 14 -10.43 -9.65 1.24
N VAL A 15 -10.08 -9.19 0.04
CA VAL A 15 -9.83 -7.77 -0.24
C VAL A 15 -11.10 -7.13 -0.81
N SER A 16 -11.63 -6.13 -0.10
CA SER A 16 -12.76 -5.34 -0.58
C SER A 16 -12.27 -4.22 -1.49
N ASP A 17 -11.23 -3.52 -1.06
CA ASP A 17 -10.65 -2.43 -1.83
C ASP A 17 -9.16 -2.30 -1.51
N VAL A 18 -8.38 -1.75 -2.44
CA VAL A 18 -6.94 -1.59 -2.27
C VAL A 18 -6.43 -0.39 -3.03
N GLN A 19 -5.52 0.33 -2.40
CA GLN A 19 -4.76 1.40 -3.04
C GLN A 19 -3.28 1.13 -2.80
N VAL A 20 -2.49 1.18 -3.86
CA VAL A 20 -1.05 0.98 -3.79
C VAL A 20 -0.36 2.32 -3.99
N ILE A 21 0.55 2.65 -3.08
CA ILE A 21 1.31 3.90 -3.12
C ILE A 21 2.80 3.61 -3.02
N GLY A 22 3.61 4.57 -3.49
CA GLY A 22 5.04 4.56 -3.24
C GLY A 22 5.34 5.36 -1.98
N VAL A 23 6.20 4.82 -1.12
CA VAL A 23 6.68 5.53 0.06
C VAL A 23 8.19 5.69 -0.02
N PRO A 24 8.79 6.74 0.58
CA PRO A 24 10.23 6.96 0.47
C PRO A 24 11.03 5.87 1.15
N ASP A 25 12.17 5.52 0.55
CA ASP A 25 13.09 4.53 1.08
C ASP A 25 14.53 5.02 0.91
N GLU A 26 15.36 4.89 1.95
CA GLU A 26 16.73 5.40 1.93
C GLU A 26 17.60 4.67 0.91
N GLN A 27 17.38 3.39 0.71
CA GLN A 27 18.22 2.56 -0.18
C GLN A 27 17.75 2.61 -1.63
N TYR A 28 16.46 2.47 -1.87
CA TYR A 28 15.90 2.32 -3.22
C TYR A 28 15.17 3.55 -3.73
N GLY A 29 15.09 4.61 -2.93
CA GLY A 29 14.33 5.82 -3.25
C GLY A 29 12.85 5.66 -2.97
N GLU A 30 12.29 4.53 -3.32
CA GLU A 30 10.86 4.27 -3.14
C GLU A 30 10.61 2.78 -2.87
N GLU A 31 9.64 2.51 -2.02
CA GLU A 31 9.13 1.17 -1.74
C GLU A 31 7.62 1.14 -1.90
N ILE A 32 7.08 -0.04 -2.14
CA ILE A 32 5.65 -0.24 -2.39
C ILE A 32 4.92 -0.44 -1.06
N MET A 33 3.81 0.30 -0.89
CA MET A 33 2.89 0.11 0.22
C MET A 33 1.49 -0.18 -0.31
N ALA A 34 0.89 -1.26 0.18
CA ALA A 34 -0.49 -1.60 -0.13
C ALA A 34 -1.38 -1.26 1.06
N CYS A 35 -2.39 -0.41 0.83
CA CYS A 35 -3.40 -0.06 1.82
C CYS A 35 -4.67 -0.81 1.43
N ILE A 36 -5.13 -1.69 2.30
CA ILE A 36 -6.20 -2.65 2.00
C ILE A 36 -7.39 -2.44 2.92
N ILE A 37 -8.57 -2.37 2.32
CA ILE A 37 -9.82 -2.45 3.08
C ILE A 37 -10.27 -3.91 2.97
N PRO A 38 -10.24 -4.67 4.08
CA PRO A 38 -10.70 -6.06 4.03
C PRO A 38 -12.21 -6.15 3.84
N ARG A 39 -12.68 -7.25 3.28
CA ARG A 39 -14.11 -7.49 3.21
C ARG A 39 -14.69 -7.60 4.61
N GLU A 40 -15.91 -7.13 4.77
CA GLU A 40 -16.62 -7.20 6.03
C GLU A 40 -16.65 -8.64 6.54
N GLY A 41 -16.25 -8.83 7.80
CA GLY A 41 -16.19 -10.15 8.42
C GLY A 41 -15.01 -11.01 8.02
N ALA A 42 -14.14 -10.53 7.13
CA ALA A 42 -12.96 -11.29 6.74
C ALA A 42 -11.89 -11.24 7.83
N ASP A 43 -11.32 -12.39 8.11
CA ASP A 43 -10.17 -12.52 9.00
C ASP A 43 -8.92 -12.67 8.13
N VAL A 44 -8.18 -11.59 7.97
CA VAL A 44 -7.02 -11.54 7.10
C VAL A 44 -5.83 -10.89 7.81
N THR A 45 -4.65 -11.45 7.61
CA THR A 45 -3.41 -10.93 8.22
C THR A 45 -2.46 -10.40 7.14
N VAL A 46 -1.51 -9.59 7.58
CA VAL A 46 -0.43 -9.09 6.70
C VAL A 46 0.32 -10.25 6.08
N GLU A 47 0.62 -11.28 6.88
CA GLU A 47 1.35 -12.48 6.42
C GLU A 47 0.59 -13.20 5.31
N GLU A 48 -0.72 -13.34 5.43
CA GLU A 48 -1.54 -13.97 4.39
C GLU A 48 -1.44 -13.23 3.06
N ILE A 49 -1.54 -11.91 3.10
CA ILE A 49 -1.46 -11.08 1.89
C ILE A 49 -0.05 -11.16 1.29
N ARG A 50 0.98 -11.10 2.13
CA ARG A 50 2.36 -11.21 1.66
C ARG A 50 2.63 -12.56 1.00
N ASP A 51 2.18 -13.64 1.62
CA ASP A 51 2.33 -15.00 1.07
C ASP A 51 1.57 -15.14 -0.25
N TYR A 52 0.39 -14.56 -0.34
CA TYR A 52 -0.40 -14.55 -1.56
C TYR A 52 0.36 -13.88 -2.70
N CYS A 53 1.03 -12.77 -2.40
CA CYS A 53 1.86 -12.06 -3.37
C CYS A 53 3.11 -12.87 -3.75
N ILE A 54 3.86 -13.35 -2.77
CA ILE A 54 5.14 -14.05 -2.98
C ILE A 54 4.97 -15.24 -3.92
N LYS A 55 3.87 -15.94 -3.81
CA LYS A 55 3.60 -17.14 -4.61
C LYS A 55 3.17 -16.85 -6.04
N ARG A 56 2.77 -15.61 -6.36
CA ARG A 56 2.06 -15.30 -7.60
C ARG A 56 2.67 -14.20 -8.45
N ILE A 57 3.39 -13.26 -7.84
CA ILE A 57 3.98 -12.14 -8.59
C ILE A 57 5.48 -12.04 -8.38
N ALA A 58 6.13 -11.27 -9.22
CA ALA A 58 7.57 -11.06 -9.16
C ALA A 58 7.96 -10.42 -7.83
N LYS A 59 9.11 -10.84 -7.29
CA LYS A 59 9.60 -10.39 -5.99
C LYS A 59 9.62 -8.86 -5.83
N HIS A 60 10.05 -8.15 -6.86
CA HIS A 60 10.15 -6.69 -6.81
C HIS A 60 8.79 -5.96 -6.83
N LYS A 61 7.71 -6.70 -7.09
CA LYS A 61 6.33 -6.17 -7.08
C LYS A 61 5.60 -6.46 -5.78
N VAL A 62 6.18 -7.28 -4.90
CA VAL A 62 5.57 -7.59 -3.61
C VAL A 62 5.67 -6.36 -2.71
N PRO A 63 4.54 -5.88 -2.15
CA PRO A 63 4.59 -4.72 -1.26
C PRO A 63 5.47 -4.96 -0.05
N ARG A 64 6.34 -4.01 0.25
CA ARG A 64 7.12 -4.03 1.48
C ARG A 64 6.25 -3.76 2.69
N TYR A 65 5.30 -2.84 2.54
CA TYR A 65 4.38 -2.47 3.62
C TYR A 65 2.97 -2.85 3.22
N ILE A 66 2.25 -3.46 4.15
CA ILE A 66 0.84 -3.82 3.98
C ILE A 66 0.11 -3.30 5.21
N GLU A 67 -0.91 -2.48 4.99
CA GLU A 67 -1.71 -1.91 6.07
C GLU A 67 -3.18 -2.11 5.79
N PHE A 68 -3.93 -2.52 6.81
CA PHE A 68 -5.38 -2.61 6.72
C PHE A 68 -5.98 -1.30 7.23
N VAL A 69 -6.90 -0.75 6.46
CA VAL A 69 -7.56 0.53 6.77
C VAL A 69 -9.07 0.39 6.59
N ASP A 70 -9.80 1.34 7.17
CA ASP A 70 -11.26 1.36 7.06
C ASP A 70 -11.73 2.19 5.87
N ALA A 71 -10.94 3.17 5.46
CA ALA A 71 -11.28 4.08 4.37
C ALA A 71 -10.00 4.71 3.81
N PHE A 72 -10.12 5.28 2.60
CA PHE A 72 -9.06 6.08 1.98
C PHE A 72 -9.42 7.56 2.04
N PRO A 73 -8.42 8.46 2.16
CA PRO A 73 -8.71 9.89 2.09
C PRO A 73 -9.21 10.27 0.70
N MET A 74 -10.29 11.05 0.67
CA MET A 74 -10.93 11.48 -0.58
C MET A 74 -11.20 12.96 -0.57
N ASN A 75 -11.26 13.57 -1.77
CA ASN A 75 -11.75 14.93 -1.90
C ASN A 75 -13.27 14.95 -1.98
N ALA A 76 -13.87 16.15 -2.08
CA ALA A 76 -15.32 16.30 -2.13
C ALA A 76 -15.95 15.61 -3.35
N ALA A 77 -15.21 15.41 -4.42
CA ALA A 77 -15.69 14.73 -5.62
C ALA A 77 -15.54 13.19 -5.55
N GLY A 78 -15.04 12.67 -4.43
CA GLY A 78 -14.86 11.23 -4.25
C GLY A 78 -13.57 10.67 -4.84
N LYS A 79 -12.64 11.54 -5.25
CA LYS A 79 -11.34 11.09 -5.75
C LYS A 79 -10.42 10.74 -4.60
N ILE A 80 -9.79 9.57 -4.67
CA ILE A 80 -8.81 9.13 -3.67
C ILE A 80 -7.54 9.96 -3.79
N LEU A 81 -7.07 10.47 -2.65
CA LEU A 81 -5.91 11.36 -2.58
C LEU A 81 -4.66 10.58 -2.15
N LYS A 82 -3.98 9.98 -3.12
CA LYS A 82 -2.78 9.18 -2.83
C LYS A 82 -1.65 9.99 -2.20
N TYR A 83 -1.51 11.28 -2.54
CA TYR A 83 -0.49 12.13 -1.93
C TYR A 83 -0.69 12.22 -0.40
N LYS A 84 -1.94 12.28 0.04
CA LYS A 84 -2.27 12.34 1.46
C LYS A 84 -2.00 11.01 2.16
N MET A 85 -2.29 9.90 1.49
CA MET A 85 -1.94 8.57 1.98
C MET A 85 -0.42 8.46 2.18
N ARG A 86 0.36 8.98 1.24
CA ARG A 86 1.82 8.99 1.32
C ARG A 86 2.32 9.84 2.50
N GLU A 87 1.77 11.04 2.68
CA GLU A 87 2.11 11.88 3.84
C GLU A 87 1.83 11.17 5.16
N ASP A 88 0.66 10.57 5.28
CA ASP A 88 0.26 9.83 6.48
C ASP A 88 1.19 8.63 6.72
N ALA A 89 1.57 7.92 5.66
CA ALA A 89 2.47 6.78 5.75
C ALA A 89 3.87 7.20 6.21
N VAL A 90 4.38 8.31 5.72
CA VAL A 90 5.69 8.85 6.13
C VAL A 90 5.72 9.06 7.64
N LYS A 91 4.66 9.67 8.20
CA LYS A 91 4.56 9.90 9.63
C LYS A 91 4.40 8.61 10.41
N LYS A 92 3.50 7.75 9.97
CA LYS A 92 3.15 6.51 10.66
C LYS A 92 4.29 5.50 10.68
N LEU A 93 5.03 5.41 9.59
CA LEU A 93 6.15 4.48 9.45
C LEU A 93 7.49 5.07 9.87
N GLY A 94 7.52 6.35 10.24
CA GLY A 94 8.75 7.01 10.66
C GLY A 94 9.75 7.19 9.52
N LEU A 95 9.25 7.54 8.32
CA LEU A 95 10.07 7.66 7.13
C LEU A 95 10.54 9.08 6.80
N GLN A 96 10.51 9.99 7.76
CA GLN A 96 10.89 11.39 7.54
C GLN A 96 12.33 11.53 7.01
N LYS A 97 13.25 10.75 7.57
CA LYS A 97 14.64 10.77 7.12
C LYS A 97 14.79 10.28 5.68
N ALA A 98 14.08 9.20 5.33
CA ALA A 98 14.08 8.69 3.97
C ALA A 98 13.50 9.71 3.00
N GLU A 99 12.44 10.41 3.39
CA GLU A 99 11.83 11.46 2.58
C GLU A 99 12.81 12.60 2.32
N GLU A 100 13.55 13.04 3.33
CA GLU A 100 14.57 14.10 3.17
C GLU A 100 15.64 13.68 2.18
N ILE A 101 16.11 12.45 2.24
CA ILE A 101 17.13 11.93 1.34
C ILE A 101 16.63 11.88 -0.09
N VAL A 102 15.39 11.43 -0.30
CA VAL A 102 14.79 11.26 -1.62
C VAL A 102 14.44 12.60 -2.26
N THR A 103 14.03 13.57 -1.46
CA THR A 103 13.58 14.90 -1.97
C THR A 103 14.64 15.98 -1.95
N ALA A 104 15.80 15.70 -1.36
CA ALA A 104 16.90 16.68 -1.25
C ALA A 104 17.54 17.00 -2.59
#